data_b44fd8b32ee1679e76912455a5f5c91d
#
_entry.id   b44fd8b32ee1679e76912455a5f5c91d
#
_cell.length_a   1.000
_cell.length_b   1.000
_cell.length_c   1.000
_cell.angle_alpha   90.00
_cell.angle_beta   90.00
_cell.angle_gamma   90.00
#
_symmetry.space_group_name_H-M   'P 1'
#
loop_
_entity.id
_entity.type
_entity.pdbx_description
1 polymer ?
#
loop_
_entity_poly.entity_id
_entity_poly.type
_entity_poly.pdbx_seq_one_letter_code
_entity_poly.pdbx_strand_id
1 'polypeptide(L)'
;MVKSVAAPQASGKFSEDKIFGANNRATALAEKLGADAVINGTVGSILDEDGNLVMLKVVEEAFRALSTRDIIAYAPIQGYDDYLSAVIDQCFGESKPEGYIRACATSGGSGVLHHVIHNYSAPGDEILTSDWHWSAYGSMCRDNCRTLREFLLLDDKGQFNFADFKAHVEDMAKKQTNIVIIMNSPANNPTGFALSDSDWNAVLSFLKEIVANKDKNVILVPDVAYLDYSGEKHECRRFFKKFGNLPENILVIVAYTLSKGFTMYGQRMGAMIGITPSKDIADEFVAINQYSNRATWSNSNSAAMKAMVHICSDPARVAELDKERAEYFHLIKERADLFMAEADACGLKYLPYLSGFFITIPLIGSQAVVDELEKEHIFLVPLGK
;
A
#
# COMPACT_ATOMS: atom_id res chain seq x y z
N MET A 1 -32.02 -13.46 -18.94
CA MET A 1 -31.17 -13.26 -17.74
C MET A 1 -30.75 -14.62 -17.24
N VAL A 2 -29.46 -14.88 -17.09
CA VAL A 2 -28.96 -16.11 -16.47
C VAL A 2 -29.38 -16.09 -15.00
N LYS A 3 -30.00 -17.17 -14.53
CA LYS A 3 -30.38 -17.30 -13.11
C LYS A 3 -29.11 -17.36 -12.27
N SER A 4 -28.86 -16.37 -11.43
CA SER A 4 -27.73 -16.40 -10.52
C SER A 4 -27.91 -17.52 -9.47
N VAL A 5 -26.86 -18.26 -9.22
CA VAL A 5 -26.74 -19.24 -8.13
C VAL A 5 -25.88 -18.73 -6.98
N ALA A 6 -25.35 -17.50 -7.11
CA ALA A 6 -24.57 -16.86 -6.07
C ALA A 6 -25.46 -16.44 -4.91
N ALA A 7 -24.90 -16.47 -3.71
CA ALA A 7 -25.57 -15.92 -2.53
C ALA A 7 -25.77 -14.39 -2.70
N PRO A 8 -26.79 -13.79 -2.02
CA PRO A 8 -27.13 -12.37 -2.23
C PRO A 8 -25.95 -11.40 -2.09
N GLN A 9 -25.08 -11.60 -1.11
CA GLN A 9 -23.91 -10.77 -0.88
C GLN A 9 -22.80 -10.91 -1.94
N ALA A 10 -22.84 -11.97 -2.77
CA ALA A 10 -21.91 -12.21 -3.87
C ALA A 10 -22.51 -11.80 -5.23
N SER A 11 -23.82 -11.58 -5.30
CA SER A 11 -24.51 -11.19 -6.53
C SER A 11 -24.05 -9.81 -6.98
N GLY A 12 -23.73 -9.67 -8.26
CA GLY A 12 -23.30 -8.39 -8.84
C GLY A 12 -21.82 -8.02 -8.54
N LYS A 13 -21.08 -8.87 -7.88
CA LYS A 13 -19.62 -8.71 -7.72
C LYS A 13 -18.91 -9.02 -9.05
N PHE A 14 -19.02 -8.08 -9.97
CA PHE A 14 -18.27 -8.09 -11.22
C PHE A 14 -17.57 -6.75 -11.36
N SER A 15 -16.28 -6.76 -11.57
CA SER A 15 -15.53 -5.57 -11.96
C SER A 15 -14.56 -5.97 -13.07
N GLU A 16 -14.60 -5.27 -14.17
CA GLU A 16 -13.50 -5.31 -15.13
C GLU A 16 -12.30 -4.59 -14.49
N ASP A 17 -11.15 -5.27 -14.45
CA ASP A 17 -9.93 -4.64 -13.97
C ASP A 17 -9.36 -3.73 -15.06
N LYS A 18 -9.66 -2.43 -14.96
CA LYS A 18 -9.25 -1.43 -15.95
C LYS A 18 -7.73 -1.32 -16.08
N ILE A 19 -6.98 -1.56 -15.01
CA ILE A 19 -5.51 -1.46 -14.99
C ILE A 19 -4.91 -2.59 -15.82
N PHE A 20 -5.27 -3.85 -15.50
CA PHE A 20 -4.77 -5.01 -16.25
C PHE A 20 -5.31 -5.02 -17.68
N GLY A 21 -6.54 -4.58 -17.91
CA GLY A 21 -7.11 -4.45 -19.24
C GLY A 21 -6.32 -3.48 -20.13
N ALA A 22 -6.02 -2.29 -19.64
CA ALA A 22 -5.20 -1.30 -20.36
C ALA A 22 -3.77 -1.79 -20.59
N ASN A 23 -3.14 -2.38 -19.55
CA ASN A 23 -1.80 -2.94 -19.67
C ASN A 23 -1.72 -4.05 -20.74
N ASN A 24 -2.67 -4.97 -20.76
CA ASN A 24 -2.68 -6.04 -21.74
C ASN A 24 -2.79 -5.49 -23.19
N ARG A 25 -3.59 -4.43 -23.41
CA ARG A 25 -3.67 -3.79 -24.72
C ARG A 25 -2.36 -3.09 -25.09
N ALA A 26 -1.74 -2.37 -24.15
CA ALA A 26 -0.45 -1.71 -24.36
C ALA A 26 0.65 -2.73 -24.72
N THR A 27 0.76 -3.82 -23.94
CA THR A 27 1.74 -4.88 -24.19
C THR A 27 1.52 -5.55 -25.55
N ALA A 28 0.28 -5.90 -25.89
CA ALA A 28 -0.02 -6.52 -27.17
C ALA A 28 0.26 -5.59 -28.37
N LEU A 29 0.14 -4.28 -28.18
CA LEU A 29 0.50 -3.30 -29.22
C LEU A 29 2.02 -3.15 -29.32
N ALA A 30 2.75 -3.09 -28.21
CA ALA A 30 4.19 -3.01 -28.17
C ALA A 30 4.87 -4.25 -28.81
N GLU A 31 4.31 -5.45 -28.63
CA GLU A 31 4.76 -6.67 -29.33
C GLU A 31 4.64 -6.56 -30.86
N LYS A 32 3.70 -5.80 -31.36
CA LYS A 32 3.47 -5.63 -32.82
C LYS A 32 4.26 -4.52 -33.45
N LEU A 33 4.42 -3.40 -32.75
CA LEU A 33 4.98 -2.16 -33.30
C LEU A 33 6.42 -1.86 -32.80
N GLY A 34 6.85 -2.56 -31.75
CA GLY A 34 8.06 -2.25 -31.00
C GLY A 34 7.75 -1.45 -29.73
N ALA A 35 8.56 -1.61 -28.70
CA ALA A 35 8.37 -0.95 -27.40
C ALA A 35 8.40 0.58 -27.50
N ASP A 36 9.29 1.12 -28.35
CA ASP A 36 9.44 2.56 -28.56
C ASP A 36 8.23 3.25 -29.20
N ALA A 37 7.32 2.46 -29.81
CA ALA A 37 6.10 2.98 -30.43
C ALA A 37 4.91 3.10 -29.45
N VAL A 38 5.07 2.69 -28.20
CA VAL A 38 3.96 2.61 -27.24
C VAL A 38 4.37 3.21 -25.89
N ILE A 39 3.60 4.14 -25.39
CA ILE A 39 3.74 4.68 -24.05
C ILE A 39 2.78 3.92 -23.11
N ASN A 40 3.34 3.09 -22.21
CA ASN A 40 2.58 2.33 -21.24
C ASN A 40 2.70 2.92 -19.84
N GLY A 41 1.77 3.81 -19.46
CA GLY A 41 1.65 4.41 -18.14
C GLY A 41 0.62 3.70 -17.23
N THR A 42 0.36 2.39 -17.43
CA THR A 42 -0.72 1.69 -16.73
C THR A 42 -0.25 0.87 -15.52
N VAL A 43 1.00 0.43 -15.47
CA VAL A 43 1.49 -0.56 -14.50
C VAL A 43 2.17 0.10 -13.32
N GLY A 44 1.78 -0.30 -12.12
CA GLY A 44 2.43 0.11 -10.87
C GLY A 44 3.70 -0.69 -10.56
N SER A 45 4.58 -0.87 -11.54
CA SER A 45 5.89 -1.53 -11.41
C SER A 45 6.98 -0.69 -12.06
N ILE A 46 8.23 -0.90 -11.62
CA ILE A 46 9.36 -0.19 -12.21
C ILE A 46 9.78 -0.92 -13.50
N LEU A 47 9.89 -0.17 -14.57
CA LEU A 47 10.45 -0.63 -15.84
C LEU A 47 11.82 0.06 -16.06
N ASP A 48 12.77 -0.68 -16.65
CA ASP A 48 14.05 -0.14 -17.08
C ASP A 48 13.92 0.73 -18.35
N GLU A 49 15.04 1.15 -18.93
CA GLU A 49 15.07 1.97 -20.14
C GLU A 49 14.58 1.20 -21.40
N ASP A 50 14.68 -0.13 -21.38
CA ASP A 50 14.23 -1.00 -22.46
C ASP A 50 12.77 -1.47 -22.27
N GLY A 51 12.07 -0.98 -21.22
CA GLY A 51 10.70 -1.36 -20.91
C GLY A 51 10.54 -2.72 -20.20
N ASN A 52 11.63 -3.34 -19.74
CA ASN A 52 11.57 -4.60 -19.01
C ASN A 52 11.26 -4.36 -17.55
N LEU A 53 10.57 -5.34 -16.92
CA LEU A 53 10.31 -5.32 -15.49
C LEU A 53 11.62 -5.37 -14.70
N VAL A 54 11.84 -4.36 -13.88
CA VAL A 54 13.00 -4.33 -12.97
C VAL A 54 12.87 -5.40 -11.91
N MET A 55 13.92 -6.20 -11.78
CA MET A 55 14.19 -7.08 -10.66
C MET A 55 15.48 -6.64 -10.00
N LEU A 56 15.45 -6.38 -8.68
CA LEU A 56 16.67 -6.12 -7.95
C LEU A 56 17.57 -7.35 -8.00
N LYS A 57 18.84 -7.16 -8.36
CA LYS A 57 19.81 -8.24 -8.55
C LYS A 57 20.02 -9.03 -7.24
N VAL A 58 20.13 -8.32 -6.13
CA VAL A 58 20.27 -8.97 -4.80
C VAL A 58 19.07 -9.87 -4.47
N VAL A 59 17.86 -9.51 -4.94
CA VAL A 59 16.64 -10.32 -4.76
C VAL A 59 16.66 -11.54 -5.66
N GLU A 60 17.06 -11.39 -6.92
CA GLU A 60 17.22 -12.51 -7.84
C GLU A 60 18.24 -13.53 -7.32
N GLU A 61 19.41 -13.05 -6.87
CA GLU A 61 20.45 -13.89 -6.28
C GLU A 61 19.96 -14.62 -5.03
N ALA A 62 19.18 -13.95 -4.17
CA ALA A 62 18.57 -14.57 -2.99
C ALA A 62 17.62 -15.72 -3.37
N PHE A 63 16.76 -15.55 -4.38
CA PHE A 63 15.89 -16.64 -4.86
C PHE A 63 16.69 -17.79 -5.45
N ARG A 64 17.75 -17.52 -6.21
CA ARG A 64 18.63 -18.56 -6.77
C ARG A 64 19.39 -19.35 -5.71
N ALA A 65 19.64 -18.76 -4.55
CA ALA A 65 20.33 -19.39 -3.43
C ALA A 65 19.42 -20.31 -2.60
N LEU A 66 18.10 -20.27 -2.79
CA LEU A 66 17.16 -21.09 -2.02
C LEU A 66 17.28 -22.57 -2.36
N SER A 67 17.25 -23.41 -1.32
CA SER A 67 17.07 -24.84 -1.52
C SER A 67 15.67 -25.18 -2.00
N THR A 68 15.52 -26.33 -2.67
CA THR A 68 14.20 -26.83 -3.06
C THR A 68 13.26 -26.95 -1.84
N ARG A 69 13.80 -27.30 -0.67
CA ARG A 69 13.03 -27.40 0.57
C ARG A 69 12.47 -26.03 0.99
N ASP A 70 13.27 -24.95 0.92
CA ASP A 70 12.82 -23.60 1.26
C ASP A 70 11.68 -23.13 0.36
N ILE A 71 11.68 -23.59 -0.90
CA ILE A 71 10.67 -23.22 -1.89
C ILE A 71 9.35 -23.97 -1.66
N ILE A 72 9.39 -25.27 -1.34
CA ILE A 72 8.19 -26.13 -1.36
C ILE A 72 7.58 -26.43 0.02
N ALA A 73 8.33 -26.20 1.12
CA ALA A 73 7.83 -26.50 2.46
C ALA A 73 6.77 -25.49 2.91
N TYR A 74 5.78 -25.97 3.67
CA TYR A 74 4.84 -25.08 4.34
C TYR A 74 5.57 -24.18 5.35
N ALA A 75 5.24 -22.90 5.35
CA ALA A 75 5.67 -21.97 6.36
C ALA A 75 4.78 -22.05 7.62
N PRO A 76 5.24 -21.58 8.78
CA PRO A 76 4.37 -21.33 9.92
C PRO A 76 3.23 -20.37 9.56
N ILE A 77 2.06 -20.54 10.18
CA ILE A 77 0.86 -19.73 9.88
C ILE A 77 1.11 -18.24 10.09
N GLN A 78 1.82 -17.88 11.17
CA GLN A 78 2.21 -16.50 11.47
C GLN A 78 3.32 -15.96 10.54
N GLY A 79 4.12 -16.85 9.98
CA GLY A 79 5.39 -16.58 9.30
C GLY A 79 6.58 -17.09 10.11
N TYR A 80 7.77 -17.11 9.51
CA TYR A 80 9.01 -17.47 10.22
C TYR A 80 9.45 -16.31 11.13
N ASP A 81 9.96 -16.61 12.32
CA ASP A 81 10.38 -15.60 13.30
C ASP A 81 11.49 -14.68 12.76
N ASP A 82 12.44 -15.25 12.02
CA ASP A 82 13.51 -14.51 11.35
C ASP A 82 12.96 -13.53 10.29
N TYR A 83 11.95 -13.95 9.54
CA TYR A 83 11.24 -13.08 8.60
C TYR A 83 10.48 -11.96 9.32
N LEU A 84 9.75 -12.29 10.39
CA LEU A 84 8.97 -11.31 11.15
C LEU A 84 9.87 -10.25 11.79
N SER A 85 11.06 -10.65 12.26
CA SER A 85 12.08 -9.72 12.74
C SER A 85 12.62 -8.84 11.61
N ALA A 86 12.96 -9.45 10.48
CA ALA A 86 13.50 -8.74 9.32
C ALA A 86 12.50 -7.71 8.75
N VAL A 87 11.20 -8.00 8.67
CA VAL A 87 10.21 -7.02 8.19
C VAL A 87 10.06 -5.84 9.13
N ILE A 88 10.13 -6.07 10.46
CA ILE A 88 10.09 -4.98 11.44
C ILE A 88 11.30 -4.06 11.25
N ASP A 89 12.49 -4.65 11.12
CA ASP A 89 13.74 -3.88 10.98
C ASP A 89 13.81 -3.15 9.63
N GLN A 90 13.39 -3.78 8.53
CA GLN A 90 13.33 -3.14 7.21
C GLN A 90 12.26 -2.05 7.13
N CYS A 91 11.12 -2.24 7.78
CA CYS A 91 10.05 -1.25 7.80
C CYS A 91 10.47 0.01 8.56
N PHE A 92 10.98 -0.14 9.76
CA PHE A 92 11.22 0.99 10.66
C PHE A 92 12.65 1.53 10.63
N GLY A 93 13.66 0.69 10.37
CA GLY A 93 15.06 1.06 10.51
C GLY A 93 15.34 1.70 11.87
N GLU A 94 16.00 2.86 11.87
CA GLU A 94 16.31 3.65 13.08
C GLU A 94 15.10 4.39 13.67
N SER A 95 13.94 4.34 12.98
CA SER A 95 12.73 5.02 13.38
C SER A 95 11.70 4.11 14.04
N LYS A 96 12.16 2.99 14.61
CA LYS A 96 11.30 2.05 15.32
C LYS A 96 10.54 2.75 16.44
N PRO A 97 9.20 2.67 16.46
CA PRO A 97 8.38 3.29 17.51
C PRO A 97 8.54 2.56 18.85
N GLU A 98 8.26 3.25 19.94
CA GLU A 98 8.18 2.66 21.26
C GLU A 98 6.88 1.86 21.45
N GLY A 99 6.92 0.81 22.28
CA GLY A 99 5.78 -0.06 22.60
C GLY A 99 6.00 -1.51 22.21
N TYR A 100 4.91 -2.29 22.24
CA TYR A 100 4.90 -3.66 21.77
C TYR A 100 4.67 -3.68 20.27
N ILE A 101 5.62 -4.25 19.54
CA ILE A 101 5.56 -4.43 18.10
C ILE A 101 5.46 -5.92 17.81
N ARG A 102 4.45 -6.32 17.03
CA ARG A 102 4.24 -7.69 16.57
C ARG A 102 3.96 -7.71 15.09
N ALA A 103 4.37 -8.76 14.42
CA ALA A 103 4.10 -8.93 13.00
C ALA A 103 3.46 -10.29 12.70
N CYS A 104 2.65 -10.31 11.63
CA CYS A 104 2.13 -11.51 11.00
C CYS A 104 2.36 -11.42 9.50
N ALA A 105 2.88 -12.49 8.90
CA ALA A 105 3.03 -12.62 7.46
C ALA A 105 1.65 -12.61 6.78
N THR A 106 1.55 -11.98 5.61
CA THR A 106 0.31 -11.87 4.86
C THR A 106 0.54 -12.09 3.36
N SER A 107 -0.54 -12.33 2.62
CA SER A 107 -0.52 -12.40 1.17
C SER A 107 -0.38 -10.99 0.56
N GLY A 108 0.82 -10.40 0.68
CA GLY A 108 1.12 -9.03 0.27
C GLY A 108 0.41 -7.99 1.14
N GLY A 109 0.51 -6.71 0.76
CA GLY A 109 -0.24 -5.62 1.38
C GLY A 109 -1.75 -5.80 1.28
N SER A 110 -2.23 -6.42 0.21
CA SER A 110 -3.66 -6.77 0.06
C SER A 110 -4.17 -7.66 1.19
N GLY A 111 -3.36 -8.62 1.64
CA GLY A 111 -3.71 -9.49 2.76
C GLY A 111 -3.79 -8.73 4.08
N VAL A 112 -2.91 -7.73 4.30
CA VAL A 112 -3.01 -6.85 5.47
C VAL A 112 -4.34 -6.11 5.48
N LEU A 113 -4.65 -5.43 4.39
CA LEU A 113 -5.87 -4.62 4.26
C LEU A 113 -7.14 -5.47 4.40
N HIS A 114 -7.15 -6.66 3.77
CA HIS A 114 -8.26 -7.60 3.93
C HIS A 114 -8.47 -7.97 5.41
N HIS A 115 -7.41 -8.34 6.13
CA HIS A 115 -7.51 -8.74 7.54
C HIS A 115 -7.88 -7.56 8.44
N VAL A 116 -7.38 -6.35 8.16
CA VAL A 116 -7.78 -5.16 8.90
C VAL A 116 -9.28 -4.90 8.74
N ILE A 117 -9.77 -4.87 7.51
CA ILE A 117 -11.20 -4.65 7.23
C ILE A 117 -12.06 -5.74 7.87
N HIS A 118 -11.62 -7.00 7.79
CA HIS A 118 -12.38 -8.13 8.30
C HIS A 118 -12.41 -8.18 9.84
N ASN A 119 -11.25 -8.02 10.50
CA ASN A 119 -11.07 -8.29 11.92
C ASN A 119 -11.37 -7.10 12.83
N TYR A 120 -11.23 -5.86 12.31
CA TYR A 120 -11.29 -4.66 13.14
C TYR A 120 -12.49 -3.76 12.85
N SER A 121 -13.45 -4.24 12.04
CA SER A 121 -14.75 -3.60 11.82
C SER A 121 -15.86 -4.64 11.79
N ALA A 122 -17.10 -4.24 12.06
CA ALA A 122 -18.27 -5.07 11.92
C ALA A 122 -18.89 -5.00 10.51
N PRO A 123 -19.62 -6.02 10.03
CA PRO A 123 -20.42 -5.90 8.82
C PRO A 123 -21.36 -4.68 8.90
N GLY A 124 -21.35 -3.84 7.88
CA GLY A 124 -22.09 -2.59 7.81
C GLY A 124 -21.31 -1.35 8.24
N ASP A 125 -20.14 -1.51 8.90
CA ASP A 125 -19.29 -0.38 9.25
C ASP A 125 -18.68 0.31 8.02
N GLU A 126 -18.31 1.58 8.20
CA GLU A 126 -17.56 2.38 7.26
C GLU A 126 -16.06 2.24 7.52
N ILE A 127 -15.25 2.20 6.46
CA ILE A 127 -13.79 2.24 6.47
C ILE A 127 -13.37 3.56 5.83
N LEU A 128 -12.61 4.39 6.54
CA LEU A 128 -12.19 5.71 6.05
C LEU A 128 -10.89 5.63 5.26
N THR A 129 -10.85 6.31 4.11
CA THR A 129 -9.63 6.61 3.36
C THR A 129 -9.78 7.93 2.62
N SER A 130 -8.70 8.41 1.97
CA SER A 130 -8.79 9.58 1.10
C SER A 130 -9.57 9.28 -0.18
N ASP A 131 -10.11 10.31 -0.80
CA ASP A 131 -10.81 10.22 -2.11
C ASP A 131 -9.87 9.82 -3.25
N TRP A 132 -8.59 10.13 -3.16
CA TRP A 132 -7.54 9.60 -4.03
C TRP A 132 -6.88 8.40 -3.36
N HIS A 133 -7.28 7.20 -3.76
CA HIS A 133 -6.84 5.96 -3.16
C HIS A 133 -6.71 4.83 -4.18
N TRP A 134 -6.02 3.77 -3.82
CA TRP A 134 -5.99 2.55 -4.60
C TRP A 134 -7.39 1.92 -4.68
N SER A 135 -7.89 1.75 -5.91
CA SER A 135 -9.28 1.30 -6.17
C SER A 135 -9.68 -0.02 -5.50
N ALA A 136 -8.70 -0.88 -5.21
CA ALA A 136 -8.95 -2.15 -4.55
C ALA A 136 -9.49 -2.02 -3.11
N TYR A 137 -9.27 -0.89 -2.42
CA TYR A 137 -9.87 -0.69 -1.08
C TYR A 137 -11.39 -0.82 -1.13
N GLY A 138 -12.02 -0.20 -2.12
CA GLY A 138 -13.48 -0.30 -2.30
C GLY A 138 -13.96 -1.72 -2.56
N SER A 139 -13.21 -2.49 -3.35
CA SER A 139 -13.52 -3.89 -3.61
C SER A 139 -13.38 -4.75 -2.35
N MET A 140 -12.32 -4.54 -1.56
CA MET A 140 -12.11 -5.25 -0.28
C MET A 140 -13.20 -4.92 0.74
N CYS A 141 -13.61 -3.65 0.84
CA CYS A 141 -14.72 -3.26 1.72
C CYS A 141 -16.03 -3.96 1.32
N ARG A 142 -16.40 -3.89 0.04
CA ARG A 142 -17.62 -4.55 -0.47
C ARG A 142 -17.58 -6.07 -0.28
N ASP A 143 -16.43 -6.70 -0.52
CA ASP A 143 -16.28 -8.14 -0.34
C ASP A 143 -16.50 -8.58 1.11
N ASN A 144 -16.10 -7.74 2.05
CA ASN A 144 -16.30 -7.95 3.48
C ASN A 144 -17.60 -7.34 4.04
N CYS A 145 -18.55 -6.92 3.22
CA CYS A 145 -19.79 -6.27 3.64
C CYS A 145 -19.56 -4.98 4.46
N ARG A 146 -18.58 -4.18 4.10
CA ARG A 146 -18.27 -2.84 4.63
C ARG A 146 -18.43 -1.81 3.53
N THR A 147 -18.55 -0.55 3.93
CA THR A 147 -18.61 0.59 3.00
C THR A 147 -17.29 1.37 3.06
N LEU A 148 -16.73 1.68 1.90
CA LEU A 148 -15.62 2.62 1.83
C LEU A 148 -16.18 4.03 1.96
N ARG A 149 -15.63 4.81 2.88
CA ARG A 149 -15.92 6.22 3.06
C ARG A 149 -14.70 7.03 2.67
N GLU A 150 -14.92 8.10 1.91
CA GLU A 150 -13.84 8.92 1.38
C GLU A 150 -13.90 10.32 1.99
N PHE A 151 -12.74 10.86 2.38
CA PHE A 151 -12.53 12.27 2.67
C PHE A 151 -11.68 12.91 1.57
N LEU A 152 -11.83 14.20 1.32
CA LEU A 152 -11.02 14.92 0.35
C LEU A 152 -9.56 15.01 0.83
N LEU A 153 -8.62 14.38 0.10
CA LEU A 153 -7.21 14.34 0.44
C LEU A 153 -6.60 15.74 0.51
N LEU A 154 -6.95 16.56 -0.48
CA LEU A 154 -6.33 17.87 -0.69
C LEU A 154 -7.35 19.00 -0.49
N ASP A 155 -6.92 20.06 0.13
CA ASP A 155 -7.65 21.32 0.18
C ASP A 155 -7.45 22.16 -1.11
N ASP A 156 -8.07 23.33 -1.18
CA ASP A 156 -7.98 24.24 -2.32
C ASP A 156 -6.54 24.75 -2.61
N LYS A 157 -5.62 24.55 -1.67
CA LYS A 157 -4.20 24.93 -1.79
C LYS A 157 -3.31 23.74 -2.16
N GLY A 158 -3.90 22.55 -2.34
CA GLY A 158 -3.16 21.32 -2.59
C GLY A 158 -2.44 20.76 -1.35
N GLN A 159 -2.85 21.14 -0.15
CA GLN A 159 -2.33 20.64 1.12
C GLN A 159 -3.27 19.58 1.69
N PHE A 160 -2.79 18.81 2.67
CA PHE A 160 -3.63 17.82 3.34
C PHE A 160 -4.88 18.45 3.95
N ASN A 161 -6.05 17.98 3.56
CA ASN A 161 -7.34 18.52 4.02
C ASN A 161 -7.72 17.95 5.39
N PHE A 162 -7.02 18.41 6.41
CA PHE A 162 -7.28 17.97 7.79
C PHE A 162 -8.70 18.28 8.26
N ALA A 163 -9.31 19.35 7.78
CA ALA A 163 -10.67 19.73 8.18
C ALA A 163 -11.70 18.69 7.72
N ASP A 164 -11.61 18.25 6.47
CA ASP A 164 -12.51 17.24 5.91
C ASP A 164 -12.26 15.86 6.54
N PHE A 165 -10.99 15.47 6.72
CA PHE A 165 -10.60 14.27 7.47
C PHE A 165 -11.25 14.23 8.85
N LYS A 166 -11.11 15.33 9.61
CA LYS A 166 -11.67 15.48 10.96
C LYS A 166 -13.19 15.31 10.96
N ALA A 167 -13.91 15.99 10.07
CA ALA A 167 -15.36 15.92 9.97
C ALA A 167 -15.86 14.48 9.72
N HIS A 168 -15.15 13.73 8.85
CA HIS A 168 -15.50 12.34 8.55
C HIS A 168 -15.27 11.42 9.75
N VAL A 169 -14.15 11.55 10.45
CA VAL A 169 -13.86 10.75 11.67
C VAL A 169 -14.88 11.04 12.77
N GLU A 170 -15.21 12.31 13.01
CA GLU A 170 -16.22 12.72 14.01
C GLU A 170 -17.62 12.13 13.70
N ASP A 171 -17.99 12.07 12.42
CA ASP A 171 -19.28 11.49 12.02
C ASP A 171 -19.27 9.96 12.17
N MET A 172 -18.19 9.28 11.82
CA MET A 172 -18.04 7.83 12.02
C MET A 172 -18.07 7.48 13.53
N ALA A 173 -17.43 8.29 14.36
CA ALA A 173 -17.42 8.08 15.81
C ALA A 173 -18.82 8.14 16.47
N LYS A 174 -19.81 8.77 15.82
CA LYS A 174 -21.21 8.75 16.28
C LYS A 174 -21.91 7.44 15.94
N LYS A 175 -21.44 6.68 14.94
CA LYS A 175 -22.15 5.54 14.35
C LYS A 175 -21.56 4.20 14.72
N GLN A 176 -20.24 4.12 14.94
CA GLN A 176 -19.52 2.87 15.15
C GLN A 176 -18.50 2.98 16.29
N THR A 177 -18.16 1.84 16.89
CA THR A 177 -17.19 1.76 18.00
C THR A 177 -15.75 1.77 17.48
N ASN A 178 -15.46 0.96 16.46
CA ASN A 178 -14.13 0.86 15.86
C ASN A 178 -14.06 1.75 14.62
N ILE A 179 -13.11 2.64 14.62
CA ILE A 179 -12.87 3.59 13.52
C ILE A 179 -11.62 3.13 12.79
N VAL A 180 -11.79 2.48 11.65
CA VAL A 180 -10.68 2.02 10.81
C VAL A 180 -10.36 3.09 9.77
N ILE A 181 -9.10 3.51 9.73
CA ILE A 181 -8.61 4.59 8.87
C ILE A 181 -7.40 4.08 8.08
N ILE A 182 -7.53 4.00 6.76
CA ILE A 182 -6.42 3.65 5.86
C ILE A 182 -5.80 4.94 5.31
N MET A 183 -4.51 5.14 5.61
CA MET A 183 -3.73 6.30 5.15
C MET A 183 -2.59 5.79 4.26
N ASN A 184 -2.75 5.90 2.94
CA ASN A 184 -1.67 5.56 2.01
C ASN A 184 -0.67 6.71 1.93
N SER A 185 0.35 6.65 2.76
CA SER A 185 1.44 7.63 2.88
C SER A 185 2.65 6.98 3.54
N PRO A 186 3.90 7.27 3.06
CA PRO A 186 4.23 8.20 1.98
C PRO A 186 3.95 7.65 0.58
N ALA A 187 4.10 8.51 -0.45
CA ALA A 187 3.97 8.14 -1.86
C ALA A 187 2.60 7.53 -2.20
N ASN A 188 1.53 8.27 -1.92
CA ASN A 188 0.15 7.84 -2.16
C ASN A 188 -0.06 7.31 -3.59
N ASN A 189 -0.74 6.20 -3.70
CA ASN A 189 -1.29 5.70 -4.95
C ASN A 189 -2.76 6.18 -5.05
N PRO A 190 -3.10 7.11 -5.99
CA PRO A 190 -2.40 7.37 -7.24
C PRO A 190 -1.65 8.73 -7.35
N THR A 191 -1.55 9.54 -6.31
CA THR A 191 -1.14 10.95 -6.45
C THR A 191 0.36 11.21 -6.27
N GLY A 192 1.08 10.32 -5.57
CA GLY A 192 2.44 10.59 -5.12
C GLY A 192 2.52 11.55 -3.94
N PHE A 193 1.38 11.93 -3.35
CA PHE A 193 1.33 12.78 -2.16
C PHE A 193 1.87 12.06 -0.92
N ALA A 194 2.40 12.81 0.03
CA ALA A 194 2.81 12.31 1.32
C ALA A 194 2.41 13.28 2.43
N LEU A 195 1.93 12.76 3.56
CA LEU A 195 1.66 13.55 4.76
C LEU A 195 2.98 14.05 5.33
N SER A 196 3.02 15.33 5.66
CA SER A 196 4.14 15.95 6.36
C SER A 196 4.18 15.57 7.84
N ASP A 197 5.27 15.89 8.50
CA ASP A 197 5.39 15.74 9.96
C ASP A 197 4.33 16.51 10.74
N SER A 198 3.94 17.70 10.26
CA SER A 198 2.84 18.48 10.84
C SER A 198 1.49 17.83 10.64
N ASP A 199 1.23 17.23 9.48
CA ASP A 199 -0.02 16.52 9.20
C ASP A 199 -0.18 15.32 10.11
N TRP A 200 0.88 14.49 10.23
CA TRP A 200 0.88 13.35 11.16
C TRP A 200 0.66 13.80 12.61
N ASN A 201 1.26 14.91 13.05
CA ASN A 201 1.04 15.43 14.39
C ASN A 201 -0.42 15.87 14.59
N ALA A 202 -1.01 16.56 13.62
CA ALA A 202 -2.41 16.98 13.67
C ALA A 202 -3.36 15.77 13.72
N VAL A 203 -3.15 14.79 12.83
CA VAL A 203 -3.94 13.54 12.80
C VAL A 203 -3.86 12.82 14.14
N LEU A 204 -2.66 12.54 14.66
CA LEU A 204 -2.49 11.79 15.89
C LEU A 204 -3.02 12.53 17.12
N SER A 205 -2.85 13.85 17.18
CA SER A 205 -3.43 14.67 18.26
C SER A 205 -4.93 14.55 18.28
N PHE A 206 -5.57 14.71 17.13
CA PHE A 206 -7.02 14.60 17.00
C PHE A 206 -7.53 13.19 17.30
N LEU A 207 -6.85 12.13 16.83
CA LEU A 207 -7.26 10.76 17.15
C LEU A 207 -7.18 10.46 18.66
N LYS A 208 -6.22 11.05 19.38
CA LYS A 208 -6.16 10.97 20.86
C LYS A 208 -7.38 11.63 21.51
N GLU A 209 -7.91 12.73 20.95
CA GLU A 209 -9.13 13.37 21.43
C GLU A 209 -10.36 12.45 21.21
N ILE A 210 -10.46 11.82 20.05
CA ILE A 210 -11.54 10.87 19.73
C ILE A 210 -11.58 9.72 20.72
N VAL A 211 -10.45 9.11 21.03
CA VAL A 211 -10.34 7.95 21.93
C VAL A 211 -10.29 8.31 23.42
N ALA A 212 -10.27 9.59 23.77
CA ALA A 212 -10.44 10.02 25.17
C ALA A 212 -11.80 9.56 25.72
N ASN A 213 -12.80 9.39 24.85
CA ASN A 213 -13.97 8.57 25.12
C ASN A 213 -13.58 7.09 24.99
N LYS A 214 -13.47 6.40 26.12
CA LYS A 214 -13.02 4.99 26.20
C LYS A 214 -13.90 3.98 25.45
N ASP A 215 -15.08 4.39 24.98
CA ASP A 215 -15.98 3.56 24.17
C ASP A 215 -15.58 3.52 22.68
N LYS A 216 -14.54 4.25 22.28
CA LYS A 216 -14.04 4.32 20.90
C LYS A 216 -12.66 3.73 20.78
N ASN A 217 -12.47 2.96 19.71
CA ASN A 217 -11.18 2.47 19.30
C ASN A 217 -10.84 3.04 17.91
N VAL A 218 -9.59 3.35 17.69
CA VAL A 218 -9.07 3.74 16.37
C VAL A 218 -8.08 2.68 15.91
N ILE A 219 -8.28 2.21 14.71
CA ILE A 219 -7.34 1.35 14.00
C ILE A 219 -6.75 2.18 12.85
N LEU A 220 -5.58 2.75 13.10
CA LEU A 220 -4.85 3.54 12.10
C LEU A 220 -3.98 2.61 11.26
N VAL A 221 -4.18 2.66 9.94
CA VAL A 221 -3.53 1.78 8.99
C VAL A 221 -2.68 2.59 8.00
N PRO A 222 -1.41 2.89 8.34
CA PRO A 222 -0.48 3.39 7.35
C PRO A 222 -0.22 2.32 6.29
N ASP A 223 -0.69 2.56 5.05
CA ASP A 223 -0.30 1.74 3.90
C ASP A 223 0.97 2.34 3.30
N VAL A 224 2.07 1.65 3.53
CA VAL A 224 3.42 2.11 3.18
C VAL A 224 4.01 1.34 2.01
N ALA A 225 3.17 0.93 1.07
CA ALA A 225 3.58 0.08 -0.05
C ALA A 225 4.77 0.66 -0.86
N TYR A 226 4.90 1.97 -0.93
CA TYR A 226 5.93 2.67 -1.70
C TYR A 226 7.03 3.31 -0.84
N LEU A 227 7.13 2.95 0.44
CA LEU A 227 8.06 3.52 1.42
C LEU A 227 9.50 3.61 0.91
N ASP A 228 10.01 2.53 0.33
CA ASP A 228 11.40 2.42 -0.12
C ASP A 228 11.73 3.28 -1.35
N TYR A 229 10.71 3.89 -1.97
CA TYR A 229 10.82 4.80 -3.11
C TYR A 229 10.21 6.17 -2.83
N SER A 230 10.14 6.56 -1.55
CA SER A 230 9.53 7.83 -1.15
C SER A 230 10.52 8.88 -0.67
N GLY A 231 11.81 8.57 -0.66
CA GLY A 231 12.86 9.47 -0.24
C GLY A 231 14.11 8.74 0.26
N GLU A 232 15.01 9.49 0.90
CA GLU A 232 16.17 8.90 1.57
C GLU A 232 15.70 7.91 2.65
N LYS A 233 16.43 6.80 2.79
CA LYS A 233 16.06 5.63 3.61
C LYS A 233 15.64 5.98 5.04
N HIS A 234 16.38 6.84 5.72
CA HIS A 234 16.12 7.20 7.11
C HIS A 234 15.05 8.31 7.22
N GLU A 235 15.10 9.29 6.34
CA GLU A 235 14.17 10.43 6.33
C GLU A 235 12.72 10.00 6.07
N CYS A 236 12.49 9.15 5.06
CA CYS A 236 11.14 8.70 4.71
C CYS A 236 10.48 7.81 5.78
N ARG A 237 11.26 7.37 6.79
CA ARG A 237 10.79 6.55 7.93
C ARG A 237 10.58 7.32 9.22
N ARG A 238 11.01 8.59 9.30
CA ARG A 238 11.00 9.36 10.58
C ARG A 238 9.62 9.45 11.23
N PHE A 239 8.57 9.50 10.43
CA PHE A 239 7.20 9.59 10.93
C PHE A 239 6.78 8.39 11.80
N PHE A 240 7.39 7.21 11.64
CA PHE A 240 7.07 6.03 12.45
C PHE A 240 7.31 6.24 13.95
N LYS A 241 8.29 7.07 14.33
CA LYS A 241 8.53 7.40 15.75
C LYS A 241 7.30 7.99 16.44
N LYS A 242 6.41 8.64 15.68
CA LYS A 242 5.18 9.27 16.20
C LYS A 242 4.13 8.24 16.64
N PHE A 243 4.24 6.98 16.19
CA PHE A 243 3.31 5.91 16.54
C PHE A 243 3.63 5.23 17.87
N GLY A 244 4.70 5.62 18.54
CA GLY A 244 5.02 5.18 19.90
C GLY A 244 4.17 5.89 20.95
N ASN A 245 3.92 5.21 22.08
CA ASN A 245 3.25 5.77 23.26
C ASN A 245 1.87 6.40 22.98
N LEU A 246 1.13 5.86 22.03
CA LEU A 246 -0.27 6.22 21.80
C LEU A 246 -1.17 5.62 22.89
N PRO A 247 -2.39 6.15 23.14
CA PRO A 247 -3.38 5.49 23.99
C PRO A 247 -3.62 4.04 23.57
N GLU A 248 -3.89 3.14 24.51
CA GLU A 248 -4.08 1.70 24.23
C GLU A 248 -5.25 1.39 23.29
N ASN A 249 -6.24 2.25 23.20
CA ASN A 249 -7.35 2.16 22.27
C ASN A 249 -7.06 2.80 20.89
N ILE A 250 -5.80 3.12 20.59
CA ILE A 250 -5.28 3.37 19.24
C ILE A 250 -4.33 2.22 18.89
N LEU A 251 -4.77 1.32 18.01
CA LEU A 251 -3.91 0.31 17.42
C LEU A 251 -3.42 0.80 16.05
N VAL A 252 -2.10 0.90 15.87
CA VAL A 252 -1.53 1.16 14.56
C VAL A 252 -1.18 -0.17 13.90
N ILE A 253 -1.62 -0.38 12.66
CA ILE A 253 -1.30 -1.57 11.87
C ILE A 253 -0.66 -1.12 10.56
N VAL A 254 0.66 -1.23 10.46
CA VAL A 254 1.37 -0.88 9.23
C VAL A 254 1.16 -1.97 8.18
N ALA A 255 0.67 -1.58 7.01
CA ALA A 255 0.56 -2.46 5.85
C ALA A 255 1.88 -2.43 5.06
N TYR A 256 2.74 -3.42 5.32
CA TYR A 256 4.04 -3.57 4.67
C TYR A 256 4.01 -4.64 3.59
N THR A 257 4.64 -4.38 2.45
CA THR A 257 4.68 -5.34 1.33
C THR A 257 6.06 -5.44 0.71
N LEU A 258 6.45 -6.64 0.29
CA LEU A 258 7.69 -6.86 -0.48
C LEU A 258 7.50 -6.57 -1.97
N SER A 259 6.26 -6.31 -2.43
CA SER A 259 5.93 -6.14 -3.84
C SER A 259 6.73 -5.02 -4.50
N LYS A 260 6.99 -3.91 -3.79
CA LYS A 260 7.68 -2.74 -4.35
C LYS A 260 9.14 -2.68 -3.91
N GLY A 261 9.41 -2.51 -2.62
CA GLY A 261 10.76 -2.36 -2.10
C GLY A 261 11.71 -3.54 -2.36
N PHE A 262 11.18 -4.73 -2.62
CA PHE A 262 11.96 -5.92 -3.03
C PHE A 262 11.65 -6.35 -4.47
N THR A 263 10.91 -5.59 -5.25
CA THR A 263 10.44 -5.96 -6.61
C THR A 263 9.79 -7.35 -6.71
N MET A 264 9.25 -7.87 -5.60
CA MET A 264 8.63 -9.20 -5.51
C MET A 264 7.13 -9.14 -5.86
N TYR A 265 6.74 -8.47 -6.95
CA TYR A 265 5.35 -8.17 -7.30
C TYR A 265 4.45 -9.40 -7.33
N GLY A 266 4.92 -10.48 -7.94
CA GLY A 266 4.18 -11.73 -8.14
C GLY A 266 4.25 -12.70 -6.95
N GLN A 267 5.15 -12.49 -5.98
CA GLN A 267 5.33 -13.42 -4.87
C GLN A 267 4.23 -13.31 -3.80
N ARG A 268 3.44 -12.25 -3.86
CA ARG A 268 2.33 -12.00 -2.95
C ARG A 268 2.74 -12.12 -1.48
N MET A 269 3.82 -11.42 -1.10
CA MET A 269 4.36 -11.47 0.26
C MET A 269 4.40 -10.09 0.91
N GLY A 270 4.01 -10.03 2.18
CA GLY A 270 4.02 -8.85 3.01
C GLY A 270 3.85 -9.21 4.48
N ALA A 271 3.67 -8.20 5.31
CA ALA A 271 3.37 -8.37 6.72
C ALA A 271 2.48 -7.24 7.23
N MET A 272 1.58 -7.56 8.11
CA MET A 272 0.94 -6.60 8.99
C MET A 272 1.77 -6.45 10.27
N ILE A 273 2.06 -5.20 10.64
CA ILE A 273 2.89 -4.89 11.80
C ILE A 273 2.06 -4.05 12.76
N GLY A 274 1.65 -4.67 13.87
CA GLY A 274 0.87 -4.01 14.93
C GLY A 274 1.77 -3.30 15.94
N ILE A 275 1.40 -2.07 16.32
CA ILE A 275 2.10 -1.22 17.30
C ILE A 275 1.09 -0.79 18.34
N THR A 276 1.35 -1.08 19.62
CA THR A 276 0.47 -0.72 20.75
C THR A 276 1.29 -0.61 22.04
N PRO A 277 0.88 0.20 23.03
CA PRO A 277 1.52 0.23 24.35
C PRO A 277 1.09 -0.97 25.22
N SER A 278 0.06 -1.73 24.86
CA SER A 278 -0.49 -2.84 25.62
C SER A 278 0.02 -4.19 25.11
N LYS A 279 0.62 -4.99 26.03
CA LYS A 279 1.05 -6.34 25.70
C LYS A 279 -0.13 -7.23 25.32
N ASP A 280 -1.25 -7.11 26.03
CA ASP A 280 -2.44 -7.95 25.82
C ASP A 280 -3.03 -7.69 24.43
N ILE A 281 -3.12 -6.41 24.00
CA ILE A 281 -3.58 -6.05 22.64
C ILE A 281 -2.59 -6.56 21.59
N ALA A 282 -1.28 -6.52 21.86
CA ALA A 282 -0.27 -7.04 20.94
C ALA A 282 -0.38 -8.57 20.77
N ASP A 283 -0.66 -9.29 21.84
CA ASP A 283 -0.84 -10.74 21.81
C ASP A 283 -2.18 -11.12 21.15
N GLU A 284 -3.27 -10.37 21.42
CA GLU A 284 -4.55 -10.50 20.73
C GLU A 284 -4.42 -10.24 19.21
N PHE A 285 -3.69 -9.20 18.82
CA PHE A 285 -3.38 -8.90 17.42
C PHE A 285 -2.78 -10.11 16.71
N VAL A 286 -1.80 -10.77 17.32
CA VAL A 286 -1.18 -11.98 16.73
C VAL A 286 -2.20 -13.11 16.62
N ALA A 287 -2.94 -13.37 17.69
CA ALA A 287 -3.89 -14.49 17.75
C ALA A 287 -5.00 -14.37 16.69
N ILE A 288 -5.62 -13.18 16.57
CA ILE A 288 -6.69 -12.90 15.60
C ILE A 288 -6.17 -13.05 14.17
N ASN A 289 -5.03 -12.45 13.86
CA ASN A 289 -4.53 -12.43 12.49
C ASN A 289 -3.92 -13.78 12.08
N GLN A 290 -3.34 -14.53 13.01
CA GLN A 290 -2.94 -15.90 12.77
C GLN A 290 -4.14 -16.81 12.47
N TYR A 291 -5.26 -16.64 13.19
CA TYR A 291 -6.51 -17.35 12.90
C TYR A 291 -7.03 -17.00 11.50
N SER A 292 -7.03 -15.73 11.14
CA SER A 292 -7.48 -15.27 9.82
C SER A 292 -6.58 -15.76 8.68
N ASN A 293 -5.26 -15.80 8.88
CA ASN A 293 -4.33 -16.44 7.95
C ASN A 293 -4.74 -17.88 7.68
N ARG A 294 -4.99 -18.65 8.76
CA ARG A 294 -5.39 -20.06 8.63
C ARG A 294 -6.72 -20.23 7.87
N ALA A 295 -7.65 -19.31 8.08
CA ALA A 295 -8.99 -19.36 7.49
C ALA A 295 -9.02 -18.93 6.00
N THR A 296 -8.05 -18.13 5.55
CA THR A 296 -8.02 -17.56 4.19
C THR A 296 -7.06 -18.31 3.25
N TRP A 297 -5.76 -18.19 3.48
CA TRP A 297 -4.73 -18.78 2.61
C TRP A 297 -3.88 -19.85 3.30
N SER A 298 -4.22 -20.24 4.52
CA SER A 298 -3.57 -21.26 5.35
C SER A 298 -2.19 -20.88 5.88
N ASN A 299 -1.27 -20.49 5.04
CA ASN A 299 0.06 -19.94 5.35
C ASN A 299 0.58 -19.13 4.15
N SER A 300 1.60 -18.31 4.40
CA SER A 300 2.14 -17.41 3.40
C SER A 300 3.32 -18.03 2.64
N ASN A 301 3.83 -17.34 1.61
CA ASN A 301 4.85 -17.81 0.69
C ASN A 301 6.22 -18.03 1.40
N SER A 302 6.59 -19.30 1.58
CA SER A 302 7.86 -19.70 2.22
C SER A 302 9.08 -19.14 1.46
N ALA A 303 9.11 -19.30 0.13
CA ALA A 303 10.25 -18.89 -0.68
C ALA A 303 10.53 -17.39 -0.56
N ALA A 304 9.49 -16.56 -0.64
CA ALA A 304 9.65 -15.11 -0.53
C ALA A 304 10.13 -14.68 0.86
N MET A 305 9.63 -15.31 1.93
CA MET A 305 10.13 -15.06 3.28
C MET A 305 11.60 -15.45 3.42
N LYS A 306 11.98 -16.64 2.94
CA LYS A 306 13.37 -17.11 3.01
C LYS A 306 14.32 -16.28 2.16
N ALA A 307 13.89 -15.80 0.98
CA ALA A 307 14.69 -14.89 0.17
C ALA A 307 14.95 -13.56 0.90
N MET A 308 13.92 -12.98 1.53
CA MET A 308 14.11 -11.77 2.34
C MET A 308 15.07 -12.02 3.51
N VAL A 309 14.90 -13.12 4.24
CA VAL A 309 15.81 -13.48 5.35
C VAL A 309 17.24 -13.67 4.86
N HIS A 310 17.43 -14.31 3.69
CA HIS A 310 18.74 -14.47 3.10
C HIS A 310 19.44 -13.13 2.83
N ILE A 311 18.69 -12.11 2.38
CA ILE A 311 19.22 -10.75 2.20
C ILE A 311 19.50 -10.11 3.55
N CYS A 312 18.51 -10.08 4.45
CA CYS A 312 18.57 -9.32 5.69
C CYS A 312 19.55 -9.90 6.74
N SER A 313 19.94 -11.18 6.60
CA SER A 313 20.92 -11.82 7.49
C SER A 313 22.37 -11.44 7.20
N ASP A 314 22.66 -10.72 6.12
CA ASP A 314 24.00 -10.33 5.72
C ASP A 314 24.07 -8.82 5.49
N PRO A 315 24.83 -8.07 6.29
CA PRO A 315 24.96 -6.62 6.13
C PRO A 315 25.44 -6.18 4.74
N ALA A 316 26.24 -6.99 4.04
CA ALA A 316 26.70 -6.66 2.69
C ALA A 316 25.57 -6.74 1.67
N ARG A 317 24.67 -7.74 1.80
CA ARG A 317 23.48 -7.83 0.94
C ARG A 317 22.46 -6.74 1.25
N VAL A 318 22.31 -6.36 2.52
CA VAL A 318 21.48 -5.21 2.89
C VAL A 318 22.00 -3.93 2.25
N ALA A 319 23.31 -3.72 2.27
CA ALA A 319 23.93 -2.54 1.64
C ALA A 319 23.72 -2.54 0.11
N GLU A 320 23.79 -3.69 -0.55
CA GLU A 320 23.52 -3.80 -1.99
C GLU A 320 22.03 -3.56 -2.27
N LEU A 321 21.11 -4.10 -1.47
CA LEU A 321 19.67 -3.81 -1.57
C LEU A 321 19.39 -2.30 -1.46
N ASP A 322 19.99 -1.64 -0.48
CA ASP A 322 19.81 -0.20 -0.29
C ASP A 322 20.37 0.61 -1.45
N LYS A 323 21.51 0.21 -2.00
CA LYS A 323 22.12 0.82 -3.18
C LYS A 323 21.22 0.68 -4.42
N GLU A 324 20.77 -0.53 -4.74
CA GLU A 324 19.88 -0.77 -5.88
C GLU A 324 18.54 0.00 -5.72
N ARG A 325 17.95 0.05 -4.53
CA ARG A 325 16.77 0.87 -4.25
C ARG A 325 17.02 2.35 -4.50
N ALA A 326 18.16 2.86 -4.07
CA ALA A 326 18.52 4.28 -4.29
C ALA A 326 18.69 4.59 -5.79
N GLU A 327 19.29 3.70 -6.57
CA GLU A 327 19.42 3.85 -8.02
C GLU A 327 18.04 3.96 -8.68
N TYR A 328 17.10 3.06 -8.37
CA TYR A 328 15.76 3.11 -8.93
C TYR A 328 14.89 4.25 -8.35
N PHE A 329 15.11 4.67 -7.11
CA PHE A 329 14.50 5.89 -6.60
C PHE A 329 14.91 7.11 -7.41
N HIS A 330 16.20 7.25 -7.75
CA HIS A 330 16.69 8.34 -8.58
C HIS A 330 16.10 8.29 -9.98
N LEU A 331 16.06 7.13 -10.62
CA LEU A 331 15.42 6.94 -11.93
C LEU A 331 13.95 7.38 -11.94
N ILE A 332 13.16 6.94 -10.92
CA ILE A 332 11.76 7.33 -10.79
C ILE A 332 11.64 8.85 -10.60
N LYS A 333 12.50 9.43 -9.77
CA LYS A 333 12.51 10.87 -9.52
C LYS A 333 12.86 11.67 -10.78
N GLU A 334 13.87 11.27 -11.53
CA GLU A 334 14.25 11.92 -12.80
C GLU A 334 13.08 11.90 -13.80
N ARG A 335 12.39 10.76 -13.95
CA ARG A 335 11.22 10.64 -14.81
C ARG A 335 10.08 11.56 -14.35
N ALA A 336 9.83 11.64 -13.04
CA ALA A 336 8.81 12.51 -12.47
C ALA A 336 9.16 13.99 -12.64
N ASP A 337 10.41 14.38 -12.37
CA ASP A 337 10.89 15.75 -12.52
C ASP A 337 10.79 16.22 -13.98
N LEU A 338 11.15 15.35 -14.94
CA LEU A 338 11.01 15.62 -16.37
C LEU A 338 9.53 15.81 -16.75
N PHE A 339 8.67 14.88 -16.33
CA PHE A 339 7.22 15.00 -16.61
C PHE A 339 6.67 16.31 -16.07
N MET A 340 6.98 16.67 -14.83
CA MET A 340 6.45 17.89 -14.19
C MET A 340 6.98 19.15 -14.92
N ALA A 341 8.25 19.17 -15.32
CA ALA A 341 8.81 20.30 -16.07
C ALA A 341 8.13 20.50 -17.43
N GLU A 342 7.89 19.42 -18.17
CA GLU A 342 7.18 19.46 -19.45
C GLU A 342 5.70 19.82 -19.28
N ALA A 343 5.04 19.29 -18.25
CA ALA A 343 3.66 19.62 -17.90
C ALA A 343 3.51 21.11 -17.59
N ASP A 344 4.43 21.67 -16.79
CA ASP A 344 4.44 23.11 -16.46
C ASP A 344 4.67 23.96 -17.71
N ALA A 345 5.58 23.55 -18.59
CA ALA A 345 5.89 24.26 -19.83
C ALA A 345 4.69 24.34 -20.79
N CYS A 346 3.86 23.30 -20.85
CA CYS A 346 2.66 23.27 -21.70
C CYS A 346 1.36 23.63 -20.95
N GLY A 347 1.41 23.91 -19.66
CA GLY A 347 0.28 24.29 -18.83
C GLY A 347 -0.64 23.12 -18.43
N LEU A 348 -0.18 21.87 -18.54
CA LEU A 348 -0.89 20.70 -18.07
C LEU A 348 -0.92 20.68 -16.54
N LYS A 349 -2.11 20.53 -15.96
CA LYS A 349 -2.30 20.46 -14.51
C LYS A 349 -2.11 19.04 -14.00
N TYR A 350 -1.42 18.89 -12.88
CA TYR A 350 -1.28 17.63 -12.13
C TYR A 350 -1.47 17.89 -10.64
N LEU A 351 -1.81 16.83 -9.88
CA LEU A 351 -1.94 16.91 -8.44
C LEU A 351 -0.56 17.01 -7.76
N PRO A 352 -0.46 17.60 -6.56
CA PRO A 352 0.79 17.66 -5.82
C PRO A 352 1.46 16.29 -5.71
N TYR A 353 2.68 16.18 -6.28
CA TYR A 353 3.50 14.99 -6.27
C TYR A 353 4.76 15.23 -5.45
N LEU A 354 5.08 14.33 -4.55
CA LEU A 354 6.29 14.38 -3.74
C LEU A 354 7.23 13.19 -4.01
N SER A 355 6.66 12.00 -4.23
CA SER A 355 7.44 10.79 -4.44
C SER A 355 6.57 9.62 -4.92
N GLY A 356 7.21 8.50 -5.25
CA GLY A 356 6.52 7.27 -5.62
C GLY A 356 6.31 7.09 -7.12
N PHE A 357 5.44 6.16 -7.49
CA PHE A 357 5.33 5.64 -8.87
C PHE A 357 4.29 6.38 -9.72
N PHE A 358 3.50 7.27 -9.15
CA PHE A 358 2.30 7.80 -9.83
C PHE A 358 2.23 9.31 -9.75
N ILE A 359 1.91 9.92 -10.89
CA ILE A 359 1.47 11.31 -10.99
C ILE A 359 0.05 11.31 -11.52
N THR A 360 -0.84 12.08 -10.90
CA THR A 360 -2.24 12.15 -11.29
C THR A 360 -2.54 13.46 -12.01
N ILE A 361 -3.17 13.34 -13.19
CA ILE A 361 -3.68 14.45 -13.96
C ILE A 361 -5.19 14.56 -13.65
N PRO A 362 -5.65 15.64 -12.99
CA PRO A 362 -7.07 15.82 -12.65
C PRO A 362 -7.86 16.21 -13.89
N LEU A 363 -8.63 15.25 -14.46
CA LEU A 363 -9.43 15.45 -15.66
C LEU A 363 -10.88 15.00 -15.45
N ILE A 364 -11.83 15.85 -15.78
CA ILE A 364 -13.23 15.47 -15.87
C ILE A 364 -13.43 14.67 -17.16
N GLY A 365 -14.14 13.52 -17.06
CA GLY A 365 -14.36 12.67 -18.23
C GLY A 365 -13.10 11.92 -18.69
N SER A 366 -12.23 11.55 -17.75
CA SER A 366 -10.94 10.91 -17.97
C SER A 366 -10.99 9.69 -18.91
N GLN A 367 -12.09 8.92 -18.92
CA GLN A 367 -12.26 7.78 -19.83
C GLN A 367 -12.20 8.20 -21.31
N ALA A 368 -12.93 9.25 -21.70
CA ALA A 368 -12.94 9.72 -23.10
C ALA A 368 -11.53 10.21 -23.53
N VAL A 369 -10.81 10.85 -22.62
CA VAL A 369 -9.43 11.29 -22.90
C VAL A 369 -8.50 10.10 -23.09
N VAL A 370 -8.60 9.09 -22.23
CA VAL A 370 -7.79 7.86 -22.35
C VAL A 370 -8.12 7.13 -23.65
N ASP A 371 -9.40 7.04 -24.03
CA ASP A 371 -9.83 6.41 -25.30
C ASP A 371 -9.23 7.12 -26.54
N GLU A 372 -9.04 8.44 -26.49
CA GLU A 372 -8.36 9.18 -27.57
C GLU A 372 -6.83 8.97 -27.52
N LEU A 373 -6.22 8.99 -26.34
CA LEU A 373 -4.80 8.74 -26.17
C LEU A 373 -4.39 7.32 -26.61
N GLU A 374 -5.24 6.33 -26.41
CA GLU A 374 -4.98 4.96 -26.92
C GLU A 374 -4.82 4.90 -28.44
N LYS A 375 -5.49 5.80 -29.21
CA LYS A 375 -5.33 5.88 -30.66
C LYS A 375 -3.95 6.41 -31.05
N GLU A 376 -3.33 7.19 -30.18
CA GLU A 376 -1.96 7.71 -30.32
C GLU A 376 -0.94 6.81 -29.62
N HIS A 377 -1.33 5.56 -29.28
CA HIS A 377 -0.49 4.56 -28.61
C HIS A 377 -0.05 4.93 -27.17
N ILE A 378 -0.80 5.80 -26.51
CA ILE A 378 -0.56 6.22 -25.12
C ILE A 378 -1.62 5.57 -24.23
N PHE A 379 -1.17 4.70 -23.33
CA PHE A 379 -2.03 3.95 -22.42
C PHE A 379 -1.91 4.47 -20.99
N LEU A 380 -3.02 4.96 -20.45
CA LEU A 380 -3.14 5.46 -19.09
C LEU A 380 -4.33 4.78 -18.38
N VAL A 381 -4.45 4.96 -17.07
CA VAL A 381 -5.55 4.39 -16.27
C VAL A 381 -6.53 5.49 -15.90
N PRO A 382 -7.79 5.44 -16.38
CA PRO A 382 -8.84 6.37 -15.96
C PRO A 382 -9.34 5.99 -14.56
N LEU A 383 -9.29 6.92 -13.61
CA LEU A 383 -9.69 6.68 -12.22
C LEU A 383 -11.19 6.89 -11.97
N GLY A 384 -11.97 7.33 -12.97
CA GLY A 384 -13.42 7.37 -12.92
C GLY A 384 -14.01 8.47 -12.03
N LYS A 385 -13.27 9.56 -11.83
CA LYS A 385 -13.76 10.79 -11.16
C LYS A 385 -14.19 11.85 -12.14
#